data_1f4d5cb2d5b6beb9d4124b416c03da3a
#
_entry.id   1f4d5cb2d5b6beb9d4124b416c03da3a
#
_cell.length_a   1.000
_cell.length_b   1.000
_cell.length_c   1.000
_cell.angle_alpha   90.00
_cell.angle_beta   90.00
_cell.angle_gamma   90.00
#
_symmetry.space_group_name_H-M   'P 1'
#
loop_
_entity.id
_entity.type
_entity.pdbx_description
1 polymer ?
#
loop_
_entity_poly.entity_id
_entity_poly.type
_entity_poly.pdbx_seq_one_letter_code
_entity_poly.pdbx_strand_id
1 'polypeptide(L)'
;DLDVGEMYTKTELFFERNKKAFSIAAVGLVAVVAGLLGYRKFVAEPRAESAQEAIWKAQYYFEIDSLDLAINGDGSYPGFLDVASSYGSTPAGELANFYLGVCYHQKGEFETALNYYKEADLDDDVLRVMAEGNQGDALVELGRADEALAHFEKAANMVRSDHTTPMFLMKAGILYTENFSLDGGTATL
;
A
#
# COMPACT_ATOMS: atom_id res chain seq x y z
N ASP A 1 13.63 44.12 -26.99
CA ASP A 1 14.91 43.41 -26.94
C ASP A 1 15.33 43.26 -25.50
N LEU A 2 15.27 42.04 -25.00
CA LEU A 2 15.82 41.69 -23.68
C LEU A 2 17.35 41.80 -23.80
N ASP A 3 17.94 42.77 -23.11
CA ASP A 3 19.39 42.91 -23.07
C ASP A 3 20.01 41.78 -22.23
N VAL A 4 20.41 40.72 -22.93
CA VAL A 4 21.02 39.51 -22.35
C VAL A 4 22.28 39.86 -21.56
N GLY A 5 23.01 40.95 -21.94
CA GLY A 5 24.19 41.43 -21.23
C GLY A 5 23.88 42.01 -19.85
N GLU A 6 22.81 42.77 -19.71
CA GLU A 6 22.36 43.35 -18.43
C GLU A 6 21.86 42.24 -17.47
N MET A 7 21.21 41.23 -18.01
CA MET A 7 20.72 40.08 -17.23
C MET A 7 21.88 39.19 -16.69
N TYR A 8 22.90 39.01 -17.51
CA TYR A 8 24.14 38.29 -17.08
C TYR A 8 24.85 39.02 -15.93
N THR A 9 25.03 40.32 -16.04
CA THR A 9 25.72 41.14 -15.03
C THR A 9 24.95 41.19 -13.69
N LYS A 10 23.62 41.26 -13.74
CA LYS A 10 22.77 41.22 -12.51
C LYS A 10 22.81 39.88 -11.83
N THR A 11 22.85 38.80 -12.58
CA THR A 11 22.93 37.43 -12.07
C THR A 11 24.30 37.16 -11.42
N GLU A 12 25.39 37.58 -12.05
CA GLU A 12 26.74 37.48 -11.46
C GLU A 12 26.88 38.21 -10.15
N LEU A 13 26.42 39.49 -10.11
CA LEU A 13 26.44 40.30 -8.89
C LEU A 13 25.58 39.70 -7.76
N PHE A 14 24.46 39.06 -8.09
CA PHE A 14 23.62 38.37 -7.13
C PHE A 14 24.33 37.16 -6.54
N PHE A 15 24.98 36.33 -7.38
CA PHE A 15 25.77 35.17 -6.93
C PHE A 15 26.98 35.62 -6.11
N GLU A 16 27.73 36.63 -6.54
CA GLU A 16 28.87 37.12 -5.75
C GLU A 16 28.47 37.66 -4.39
N ARG A 17 27.37 38.40 -4.31
CA ARG A 17 26.86 38.95 -3.05
C ARG A 17 26.34 37.90 -2.09
N ASN A 18 25.84 36.77 -2.61
CA ASN A 18 25.24 35.72 -1.81
C ASN A 18 26.06 34.43 -1.78
N LYS A 19 27.31 34.41 -2.26
CA LYS A 19 28.15 33.20 -2.38
C LYS A 19 28.29 32.41 -1.07
N LYS A 20 28.34 33.08 0.09
CA LYS A 20 28.38 32.40 1.40
C LYS A 20 27.08 31.65 1.69
N ALA A 21 25.94 32.26 1.39
CA ALA A 21 24.62 31.62 1.57
C ALA A 21 24.46 30.41 0.64
N PHE A 22 24.86 30.55 -0.63
CA PHE A 22 24.86 29.44 -1.58
C PHE A 22 25.79 28.30 -1.17
N SER A 23 26.99 28.62 -0.67
CA SER A 23 27.93 27.59 -0.19
C SER A 23 27.37 26.85 1.02
N ILE A 24 26.75 27.56 1.98
CA ILE A 24 26.11 26.91 3.14
C ILE A 24 24.94 26.05 2.70
N ALA A 25 24.09 26.54 1.77
CA ALA A 25 22.98 25.75 1.24
C ALA A 25 23.44 24.51 0.49
N ALA A 26 24.51 24.61 -0.31
CA ALA A 26 25.11 23.48 -1.01
C ALA A 26 25.67 22.42 -0.04
N VAL A 27 26.41 22.85 0.98
CA VAL A 27 26.93 21.95 2.02
C VAL A 27 25.78 21.29 2.79
N GLY A 28 24.74 22.06 3.15
CA GLY A 28 23.54 21.54 3.79
C GLY A 28 22.84 20.47 2.94
N LEU A 29 22.68 20.73 1.65
CA LEU A 29 22.09 19.78 0.70
C LEU A 29 22.90 18.48 0.62
N VAL A 30 24.23 18.60 0.49
CA VAL A 30 25.13 17.44 0.46
C VAL A 30 25.04 16.63 1.76
N ALA A 31 24.97 17.30 2.91
CA ALA A 31 24.84 16.62 4.21
C ALA A 31 23.50 15.86 4.32
N VAL A 32 22.41 16.46 3.85
CA VAL A 32 21.08 15.81 3.81
C VAL A 32 21.10 14.59 2.90
N VAL A 33 21.63 14.72 1.68
CA VAL A 33 21.72 13.60 0.73
C VAL A 33 22.61 12.47 1.28
N ALA A 34 23.77 12.82 1.85
CA ALA A 34 24.66 11.84 2.48
C ALA A 34 24.00 11.14 3.68
N GLY A 35 23.23 11.87 4.50
CA GLY A 35 22.44 11.32 5.61
C GLY A 35 21.36 10.35 5.11
N LEU A 36 20.61 10.69 4.07
CA LEU A 36 19.59 9.83 3.48
C LEU A 36 20.19 8.56 2.86
N LEU A 37 21.29 8.68 2.12
CA LEU A 37 22.00 7.52 1.56
C LEU A 37 22.58 6.62 2.64
N GLY A 38 23.16 7.22 3.69
CA GLY A 38 23.67 6.47 4.84
C GLY A 38 22.56 5.73 5.58
N TYR A 39 21.45 6.40 5.88
CA TYR A 39 20.28 5.77 6.48
C TYR A 39 19.75 4.61 5.65
N ARG A 40 19.58 4.83 4.33
CA ARG A 40 19.12 3.78 3.41
C ARG A 40 20.02 2.55 3.46
N LYS A 41 21.34 2.75 3.31
CA LYS A 41 22.32 1.66 3.21
C LYS A 41 22.56 0.91 4.52
N PHE A 42 22.61 1.64 5.66
CA PHE A 42 23.01 1.06 6.94
C PHE A 42 21.83 0.69 7.85
N VAL A 43 20.63 1.17 7.56
CA VAL A 43 19.44 0.93 8.40
C VAL A 43 18.31 0.30 7.59
N ALA A 44 17.89 0.93 6.49
CA ALA A 44 16.71 0.50 5.76
C ALA A 44 16.93 -0.82 4.98
N GLU A 45 18.06 -0.96 4.26
CA GLU A 45 18.38 -2.18 3.50
C GLU A 45 18.54 -3.41 4.41
N PRO A 46 19.39 -3.41 5.47
CA PRO A 46 19.49 -4.56 6.37
C PRO A 46 18.18 -4.92 7.08
N ARG A 47 17.36 -3.91 7.40
CA ARG A 47 16.04 -4.14 8.00
C ARG A 47 15.08 -4.80 7.01
N ALA A 48 15.11 -4.40 5.74
CA ALA A 48 14.30 -5.01 4.69
C ALA A 48 14.74 -6.46 4.39
N GLU A 49 16.05 -6.74 4.38
CA GLU A 49 16.57 -8.10 4.25
C GLU A 49 16.11 -9.00 5.40
N SER A 50 16.23 -8.53 6.65
CA SER A 50 15.75 -9.26 7.82
C SER A 50 14.25 -9.52 7.79
N ALA A 51 13.47 -8.55 7.31
CA ALA A 51 12.02 -8.69 7.15
C ALA A 51 11.67 -9.75 6.08
N GLN A 52 12.42 -9.78 4.98
CA GLN A 52 12.24 -10.77 3.91
C GLN A 52 12.60 -12.18 4.39
N GLU A 53 13.63 -12.33 5.23
CA GLU A 53 13.96 -13.60 5.87
C GLU A 53 12.91 -14.03 6.91
N ALA A 54 12.28 -13.08 7.57
CA ALA A 54 11.26 -13.37 8.59
C ALA A 54 9.93 -13.85 7.99
N ILE A 55 9.49 -13.26 6.85
CA ILE A 55 8.16 -13.51 6.29
C ILE A 55 8.00 -14.87 5.61
N TRP A 56 9.08 -15.45 5.07
CA TRP A 56 9.02 -16.63 4.20
C TRP A 56 8.33 -17.84 4.84
N LYS A 57 8.50 -18.02 6.16
CA LYS A 57 7.91 -19.18 6.87
C LYS A 57 6.42 -18.99 7.09
N ALA A 58 5.98 -17.78 7.39
CA ALA A 58 4.56 -17.46 7.48
C ALA A 58 3.86 -17.63 6.13
N GLN A 59 4.51 -17.24 5.02
CA GLN A 59 4.01 -17.50 3.67
C GLN A 59 3.89 -19.01 3.37
N TYR A 60 4.87 -19.80 3.76
CA TYR A 60 4.80 -21.26 3.63
C TYR A 60 3.61 -21.85 4.41
N TYR A 61 3.36 -21.41 5.64
CA TYR A 61 2.20 -21.84 6.40
C TYR A 61 0.88 -21.42 5.75
N PHE A 62 0.84 -20.24 5.17
CA PHE A 62 -0.31 -19.76 4.39
C PHE A 62 -0.57 -20.63 3.15
N GLU A 63 0.46 -20.99 2.39
CA GLU A 63 0.37 -21.84 1.20
C GLU A 63 -0.17 -23.25 1.49
N ILE A 64 0.11 -23.79 2.69
CA ILE A 64 -0.41 -25.09 3.13
C ILE A 64 -1.70 -24.99 3.95
N ASP A 65 -2.39 -23.85 3.86
CA ASP A 65 -3.68 -23.58 4.54
C ASP A 65 -3.63 -23.69 6.08
N SER A 66 -2.45 -23.51 6.66
CA SER A 66 -2.24 -23.48 8.11
C SER A 66 -2.34 -22.07 8.66
N LEU A 67 -3.55 -21.47 8.57
CA LEU A 67 -3.78 -20.06 8.83
C LEU A 67 -3.32 -19.61 10.24
N ASP A 68 -3.57 -20.41 11.28
CA ASP A 68 -3.16 -20.06 12.63
C ASP A 68 -1.64 -19.99 12.79
N LEU A 69 -0.89 -20.88 12.12
CA LEU A 69 0.57 -20.84 12.10
C LEU A 69 1.09 -19.70 11.21
N ALA A 70 0.39 -19.40 10.11
CA ALA A 70 0.72 -18.25 9.27
C ALA A 70 0.57 -16.93 10.05
N ILE A 71 -0.52 -16.78 10.81
CA ILE A 71 -0.81 -15.57 11.61
C ILE A 71 0.18 -15.47 12.78
N ASN A 72 0.33 -16.52 13.60
CA ASN A 72 0.99 -16.44 14.91
C ASN A 72 2.42 -17.00 14.94
N GLY A 73 2.86 -17.70 13.88
CA GLY A 73 4.12 -18.44 13.89
C GLY A 73 4.03 -19.78 14.65
N ASP A 74 5.15 -20.49 14.72
CA ASP A 74 5.27 -21.81 15.38
C ASP A 74 6.13 -21.78 16.67
N GLY A 75 6.49 -20.59 17.12
CA GLY A 75 7.37 -20.34 18.27
C GLY A 75 8.87 -20.38 17.92
N SER A 76 9.25 -20.95 16.78
CA SER A 76 10.63 -20.90 16.25
C SER A 76 10.76 -19.88 15.12
N TYR A 77 9.70 -19.70 14.35
CA TYR A 77 9.62 -18.73 13.26
C TYR A 77 8.44 -17.78 13.49
N PRO A 78 8.62 -16.49 13.17
CA PRO A 78 7.57 -15.50 13.34
C PRO A 78 6.40 -15.75 12.39
N GLY A 79 5.20 -15.41 12.83
CA GLY A 79 4.03 -15.29 11.98
C GLY A 79 3.89 -13.92 11.36
N PHE A 80 2.85 -13.72 10.54
CA PHE A 80 2.59 -12.42 9.92
C PHE A 80 2.38 -11.30 10.95
N LEU A 81 1.80 -11.58 12.13
CA LEU A 81 1.65 -10.58 13.19
C LEU A 81 2.99 -10.04 13.68
N ASP A 82 3.95 -10.93 13.92
CA ASP A 82 5.29 -10.53 14.38
C ASP A 82 6.03 -9.75 13.29
N VAL A 83 5.90 -10.20 12.02
CA VAL A 83 6.53 -9.53 10.88
C VAL A 83 5.94 -8.14 10.67
N ALA A 84 4.61 -8.00 10.65
CA ALA A 84 3.93 -6.72 10.50
C ALA A 84 4.31 -5.74 11.63
N SER A 85 4.33 -6.21 12.89
CA SER A 85 4.66 -5.37 14.03
C SER A 85 6.14 -4.95 14.07
N SER A 86 7.06 -5.86 13.74
CA SER A 86 8.50 -5.62 13.83
C SER A 86 9.06 -4.88 12.62
N TYR A 87 8.48 -5.09 11.44
CA TYR A 87 8.99 -4.63 10.15
C TYR A 87 7.96 -3.84 9.33
N GLY A 88 6.90 -3.30 9.93
CA GLY A 88 5.78 -2.64 9.26
C GLY A 88 6.17 -1.53 8.28
N SER A 89 7.35 -0.92 8.43
CA SER A 89 7.86 0.10 7.49
C SER A 89 8.69 -0.48 6.33
N THR A 90 8.70 -1.79 6.14
CA THR A 90 9.40 -2.48 5.05
C THR A 90 8.41 -3.14 4.09
N PRO A 91 8.78 -3.38 2.83
CA PRO A 91 7.87 -4.05 1.88
C PRO A 91 7.36 -5.41 2.37
N ALA A 92 8.19 -6.17 3.11
CA ALA A 92 7.76 -7.46 3.68
C ALA A 92 6.79 -7.29 4.86
N GLY A 93 6.93 -6.22 5.66
CA GLY A 93 5.99 -5.89 6.73
C GLY A 93 4.62 -5.45 6.19
N GLU A 94 4.61 -4.63 5.14
CA GLU A 94 3.39 -4.24 4.44
C GLU A 94 2.70 -5.43 3.76
N LEU A 95 3.50 -6.32 3.16
CA LEU A 95 3.00 -7.57 2.61
C LEU A 95 2.42 -8.49 3.69
N ALA A 96 2.99 -8.50 4.90
CA ALA A 96 2.46 -9.25 6.03
C ALA A 96 1.07 -8.73 6.46
N ASN A 97 0.84 -7.40 6.46
CA ASN A 97 -0.49 -6.83 6.67
C ASN A 97 -1.50 -7.32 5.62
N PHE A 98 -1.11 -7.34 4.35
CA PHE A 98 -1.97 -7.89 3.30
C PHE A 98 -2.33 -9.35 3.54
N TYR A 99 -1.35 -10.21 3.87
CA TYR A 99 -1.61 -11.62 4.18
C TYR A 99 -2.45 -11.81 5.44
N LEU A 100 -2.28 -10.97 6.47
CA LEU A 100 -3.15 -10.97 7.65
C LEU A 100 -4.59 -10.68 7.26
N GLY A 101 -4.82 -9.68 6.40
CA GLY A 101 -6.13 -9.42 5.84
C GLY A 101 -6.73 -10.66 5.18
N VAL A 102 -5.96 -11.36 4.34
CA VAL A 102 -6.41 -12.59 3.66
C VAL A 102 -6.70 -13.71 4.66
N CYS A 103 -5.81 -13.93 5.63
CA CYS A 103 -5.99 -14.96 6.65
C CYS A 103 -7.26 -14.74 7.48
N TYR A 104 -7.48 -13.52 7.98
CA TYR A 104 -8.65 -13.19 8.77
C TYR A 104 -9.93 -13.22 7.94
N HIS A 105 -9.86 -12.84 6.66
CA HIS A 105 -10.98 -12.98 5.74
C HIS A 105 -11.39 -14.45 5.58
N GLN A 106 -10.44 -15.35 5.34
CA GLN A 106 -10.69 -16.80 5.24
C GLN A 106 -11.23 -17.40 6.54
N LYS A 107 -10.88 -16.82 7.70
CA LYS A 107 -11.43 -17.22 9.01
C LYS A 107 -12.83 -16.66 9.28
N GLY A 108 -13.38 -15.81 8.41
CA GLY A 108 -14.67 -15.12 8.61
C GLY A 108 -14.59 -13.93 9.56
N GLU A 109 -13.40 -13.48 9.91
CA GLU A 109 -13.17 -12.32 10.78
C GLU A 109 -13.06 -11.03 9.95
N PHE A 110 -14.15 -10.68 9.25
CA PHE A 110 -14.14 -9.69 8.17
C PHE A 110 -13.78 -8.26 8.61
N GLU A 111 -14.18 -7.86 9.83
CA GLU A 111 -13.82 -6.52 10.36
C GLU A 111 -12.32 -6.43 10.66
N THR A 112 -11.74 -7.51 11.18
CA THR A 112 -10.29 -7.63 11.39
C THR A 112 -9.54 -7.62 10.05
N ALA A 113 -10.04 -8.37 9.07
CA ALA A 113 -9.47 -8.42 7.72
C ALA A 113 -9.46 -7.03 7.06
N LEU A 114 -10.59 -6.31 7.15
CA LEU A 114 -10.74 -4.96 6.61
C LEU A 114 -9.70 -3.99 7.18
N ASN A 115 -9.41 -4.07 8.48
CA ASN A 115 -8.40 -3.25 9.12
C ASN A 115 -7.00 -3.54 8.59
N TYR A 116 -6.61 -4.81 8.47
CA TYR A 116 -5.31 -5.20 7.93
C TYR A 116 -5.13 -4.83 6.45
N TYR A 117 -6.17 -4.96 5.62
CA TYR A 117 -6.11 -4.49 4.24
C TYR A 117 -5.91 -2.97 4.14
N LYS A 118 -6.48 -2.19 5.05
CA LYS A 118 -6.29 -0.73 5.12
C LYS A 118 -4.89 -0.34 5.56
N GLU A 119 -4.26 -1.14 6.42
CA GLU A 119 -2.91 -0.91 6.91
C GLU A 119 -1.82 -1.33 5.90
N ALA A 120 -2.16 -2.13 4.89
CA ALA A 120 -1.22 -2.60 3.88
C ALA A 120 -0.90 -1.50 2.85
N ASP A 121 0.20 -0.77 3.05
CA ASP A 121 0.72 0.26 2.13
C ASP A 121 1.68 -0.37 1.10
N LEU A 122 1.10 -0.99 0.09
CA LEU A 122 1.81 -1.82 -0.89
C LEU A 122 2.35 -0.99 -2.05
N ASP A 123 3.62 -1.20 -2.40
CA ASP A 123 4.25 -0.56 -3.57
C ASP A 123 3.81 -1.20 -4.90
N ASP A 124 3.47 -2.49 -4.90
CA ASP A 124 3.06 -3.24 -6.09
C ASP A 124 1.63 -2.88 -6.52
N ASP A 125 1.48 -2.47 -7.78
CA ASP A 125 0.20 -2.03 -8.34
C ASP A 125 -0.89 -3.12 -8.31
N VAL A 126 -0.54 -4.38 -8.54
CA VAL A 126 -1.50 -5.49 -8.55
C VAL A 126 -1.97 -5.79 -7.13
N LEU A 127 -1.02 -5.85 -6.18
CA LEU A 127 -1.35 -6.09 -4.77
C LEU A 127 -2.19 -4.95 -4.19
N ARG A 128 -1.91 -3.68 -4.54
CA ARG A 128 -2.75 -2.54 -4.13
C ARG A 128 -4.19 -2.66 -4.64
N VAL A 129 -4.35 -3.00 -5.92
CA VAL A 129 -5.67 -3.24 -6.51
C VAL A 129 -6.38 -4.40 -5.81
N MET A 130 -5.65 -5.48 -5.51
CA MET A 130 -6.21 -6.63 -4.78
C MET A 130 -6.60 -6.28 -3.35
N ALA A 131 -5.76 -5.52 -2.62
CA ALA A 131 -6.08 -5.06 -1.27
C ALA A 131 -7.34 -4.19 -1.24
N GLU A 132 -7.47 -3.27 -2.20
CA GLU A 132 -8.66 -2.43 -2.36
C GLU A 132 -9.91 -3.27 -2.66
N GLY A 133 -9.82 -4.22 -3.57
CA GLY A 133 -10.94 -5.10 -3.91
C GLY A 133 -11.32 -6.04 -2.76
N ASN A 134 -10.34 -6.57 -2.04
CA ASN A 134 -10.57 -7.43 -0.87
C ASN A 134 -11.24 -6.66 0.29
N GLN A 135 -11.00 -5.34 0.42
CA GLN A 135 -11.79 -4.49 1.33
C GLN A 135 -13.27 -4.49 0.92
N GLY A 136 -13.54 -4.39 -0.39
CA GLY A 136 -14.90 -4.53 -0.91
C GLY A 136 -15.51 -5.89 -0.57
N ASP A 137 -14.77 -6.98 -0.76
CA ASP A 137 -15.24 -8.32 -0.41
C ASP A 137 -15.57 -8.45 1.08
N ALA A 138 -14.70 -7.97 1.96
CA ALA A 138 -14.96 -7.97 3.40
C ALA A 138 -16.20 -7.13 3.77
N LEU A 139 -16.42 -6.02 3.10
CA LEU A 139 -17.58 -5.16 3.32
C LEU A 139 -18.89 -5.82 2.84
N VAL A 140 -18.84 -6.61 1.76
CA VAL A 140 -20.01 -7.43 1.33
C VAL A 140 -20.39 -8.41 2.44
N GLU A 141 -19.43 -9.15 2.98
CA GLU A 141 -19.66 -10.11 4.07
C GLU A 141 -20.17 -9.45 5.35
N LEU A 142 -19.84 -8.18 5.58
CA LEU A 142 -20.35 -7.35 6.68
C LEU A 142 -21.73 -6.73 6.39
N GLY A 143 -22.31 -6.96 5.19
CA GLY A 143 -23.59 -6.37 4.79
C GLY A 143 -23.51 -4.87 4.47
N ARG A 144 -22.31 -4.32 4.23
CA ARG A 144 -22.06 -2.89 3.96
C ARG A 144 -21.92 -2.65 2.45
N ALA A 145 -22.98 -2.95 1.73
CA ALA A 145 -22.98 -3.04 0.27
C ALA A 145 -22.61 -1.72 -0.44
N ASP A 146 -23.07 -0.56 0.04
CA ASP A 146 -22.75 0.75 -0.57
C ASP A 146 -21.26 1.07 -0.46
N GLU A 147 -20.64 0.73 0.67
CA GLU A 147 -19.22 0.91 0.87
C GLU A 147 -18.41 -0.07 0.01
N ALA A 148 -18.86 -1.33 -0.08
CA ALA A 148 -18.24 -2.34 -0.92
C ALA A 148 -18.23 -1.93 -2.40
N LEU A 149 -19.35 -1.37 -2.89
CA LEU A 149 -19.44 -0.85 -4.26
C LEU A 149 -18.38 0.21 -4.55
N ALA A 150 -18.20 1.16 -3.64
CA ALA A 150 -17.18 2.21 -3.78
C ALA A 150 -15.75 1.62 -3.85
N HIS A 151 -15.46 0.58 -3.06
CA HIS A 151 -14.16 -0.11 -3.08
C HIS A 151 -13.94 -0.88 -4.39
N PHE A 152 -14.95 -1.59 -4.91
CA PHE A 152 -14.84 -2.27 -6.20
C PHE A 152 -14.65 -1.31 -7.37
N GLU A 153 -15.39 -0.20 -7.41
CA GLU A 153 -15.21 0.84 -8.43
C GLU A 153 -13.81 1.47 -8.35
N LYS A 154 -13.32 1.74 -7.14
CA LYS A 154 -11.97 2.26 -6.93
C LYS A 154 -10.92 1.26 -7.41
N ALA A 155 -11.01 -0.03 -7.02
CA ALA A 155 -10.09 -1.08 -7.46
C ALA A 155 -10.07 -1.21 -8.99
N ALA A 156 -11.23 -1.17 -9.65
CA ALA A 156 -11.34 -1.23 -11.11
C ALA A 156 -10.66 -0.07 -11.83
N ASN A 157 -10.58 1.11 -11.18
CA ASN A 157 -10.05 2.34 -11.76
C ASN A 157 -8.61 2.67 -11.32
N MET A 158 -8.04 1.99 -10.30
CA MET A 158 -6.69 2.28 -9.80
C MET A 158 -5.61 2.03 -10.83
N VAL A 159 -5.65 0.88 -11.48
CA VAL A 159 -4.70 0.47 -12.52
C VAL A 159 -5.47 -0.24 -13.62
N ARG A 160 -5.31 0.22 -14.86
CA ARG A 160 -5.95 -0.45 -16.00
C ARG A 160 -5.27 -1.79 -16.26
N SER A 161 -6.02 -2.88 -16.08
CA SER A 161 -5.54 -4.25 -16.26
C SER A 161 -6.59 -5.07 -16.97
N ASP A 162 -6.15 -5.93 -17.90
CA ASP A 162 -7.05 -6.84 -18.64
C ASP A 162 -7.65 -7.93 -17.73
N HIS A 163 -7.11 -8.12 -16.53
CA HIS A 163 -7.57 -9.12 -15.57
C HIS A 163 -8.33 -8.52 -14.39
N THR A 164 -7.73 -7.57 -13.68
CA THR A 164 -8.33 -7.03 -12.44
C THR A 164 -9.48 -6.06 -12.72
N THR A 165 -9.36 -5.21 -13.75
CA THR A 165 -10.42 -4.25 -14.09
C THR A 165 -11.76 -4.93 -14.40
N PRO A 166 -11.86 -5.93 -15.32
CA PRO A 166 -13.13 -6.62 -15.57
C PRO A 166 -13.66 -7.34 -14.34
N MET A 167 -12.79 -7.93 -13.53
CA MET A 167 -13.18 -8.65 -12.31
C MET A 167 -13.90 -7.74 -11.32
N PHE A 168 -13.32 -6.57 -11.02
CA PHE A 168 -13.93 -5.66 -10.05
C PHE A 168 -15.14 -4.91 -10.62
N LEU A 169 -15.18 -4.61 -11.94
CA LEU A 169 -16.38 -4.09 -12.58
C LEU A 169 -17.53 -5.10 -12.54
N MET A 170 -17.25 -6.39 -12.72
CA MET A 170 -18.26 -7.43 -12.59
C MET A 170 -18.79 -7.51 -11.15
N LYS A 171 -17.93 -7.50 -10.12
CA LYS A 171 -18.34 -7.49 -8.71
C LYS A 171 -19.22 -6.27 -8.40
N ALA A 172 -18.81 -5.08 -8.83
CA ALA A 172 -19.57 -3.85 -8.66
C ALA A 172 -20.95 -3.95 -9.35
N GLY A 173 -21.01 -4.48 -10.58
CA GLY A 173 -22.25 -4.66 -11.32
C GLY A 173 -23.23 -5.63 -10.67
N ILE A 174 -22.73 -6.76 -10.14
CA ILE A 174 -23.55 -7.73 -9.40
C ILE A 174 -24.14 -7.06 -8.15
N LEU A 175 -23.31 -6.42 -7.36
CA LEU A 175 -23.72 -5.77 -6.12
C LEU A 175 -24.73 -4.64 -6.38
N TYR A 176 -24.54 -3.88 -7.44
CA TYR A 176 -25.49 -2.84 -7.85
C TYR A 176 -26.86 -3.42 -8.20
N THR A 177 -26.90 -4.53 -8.95
CA THR A 177 -28.17 -5.18 -9.35
C THR A 177 -28.89 -5.82 -8.15
N GLU A 178 -28.16 -6.40 -7.19
CA GLU A 178 -28.73 -6.96 -5.98
C GLU A 178 -29.34 -5.87 -5.09
N ASN A 179 -28.62 -4.77 -4.86
CA ASN A 179 -29.14 -3.64 -4.08
C ASN A 179 -30.37 -3.00 -4.76
N PHE A 180 -30.34 -2.80 -6.08
CA PHE A 180 -31.47 -2.24 -6.80
C PHE A 180 -32.72 -3.16 -6.75
N SER A 181 -32.52 -4.48 -6.73
CA SER A 181 -33.62 -5.43 -6.62
C SER A 181 -34.21 -5.52 -5.21
N LEU A 182 -33.40 -5.26 -4.17
CA LEU A 182 -33.83 -5.27 -2.76
C LEU A 182 -34.59 -3.99 -2.38
N ASP A 183 -34.23 -2.84 -2.94
CA ASP A 183 -34.90 -1.55 -2.71
C ASP A 183 -36.31 -1.46 -3.38
N GLY A 184 -36.81 -2.62 -3.86
CA GLY A 184 -38.17 -2.74 -4.38
C GLY A 184 -38.42 -1.81 -5.57
N GLY A 185 -37.68 -2.06 -6.66
CA GLY A 185 -37.97 -1.46 -7.96
C GLY A 185 -39.35 -1.84 -8.47
N THR A 186 -40.41 -1.35 -7.80
CA THR A 186 -41.68 -1.10 -8.42
C THR A 186 -41.51 0.14 -9.31
N ALA A 187 -40.74 0.02 -10.38
CA ALA A 187 -40.94 0.90 -11.48
C ALA A 187 -42.39 0.65 -11.97
N THR A 188 -43.31 1.44 -11.48
CA THR A 188 -44.60 1.62 -12.11
C THR A 188 -44.33 2.09 -13.54
N LEU A 189 -44.55 1.20 -14.50
CA LEU A 189 -44.75 1.51 -15.90
C LEU A 189 -45.97 2.43 -16.08
#